data_3055e2b4ed83df68c63093e13bbe9bef
#
_entry.id   3055e2b4ed83df68c63093e13bbe9bef
#
_cell.length_a   1.000
_cell.length_b   1.000
_cell.length_c   1.000
_cell.angle_alpha   90.00
_cell.angle_beta   90.00
_cell.angle_gamma   90.00
#
_symmetry.space_group_name_H-M   'P 1'
#
loop_
_entity.id
_entity.type
_entity.pdbx_description
1 polymer ?
#
loop_
_entity_poly.entity_id
_entity_poly.type
_entity_poly.pdbx_seq_one_letter_code
_entity_poly.pdbx_strand_id
1 'polypeptide(L)'
;MMNIFEEAYRGIQEAKKAYAAATNTAEQDAARAIYKQATAKLDSLSNTEQRIWRAYEAAKDCGNEYIDLNDTISDDAVEGLVACMKEYGIEAFTFSSTWSSAVETAWLFQKAGCTLAGLIEINSQHKAFMSDEYEKAHGYLFRIN
;
A
#
# COMPACT_ATOMS: atom_id res chain seq x y z
N MET A 1 -14.91 0.22 -5.38
CA MET A 1 -13.52 0.20 -5.87
C MET A 1 -12.55 -0.34 -4.83
N MET A 2 -12.54 0.19 -3.60
CA MET A 2 -11.73 -0.37 -2.50
C MET A 2 -12.02 -1.84 -2.20
N ASN A 3 -13.22 -2.31 -2.50
CA ASN A 3 -13.62 -3.69 -2.23
C ASN A 3 -12.70 -4.74 -2.85
N ILE A 4 -12.14 -4.47 -4.03
CA ILE A 4 -11.23 -5.42 -4.68
C ILE A 4 -9.95 -5.61 -3.85
N PHE A 5 -9.44 -4.54 -3.26
CA PHE A 5 -8.25 -4.60 -2.42
C PHE A 5 -8.54 -5.29 -1.09
N GLU A 6 -9.67 -4.97 -0.46
CA GLU A 6 -10.08 -5.60 0.78
C GLU A 6 -10.30 -7.10 0.61
N GLU A 7 -10.97 -7.50 -0.46
CA GLU A 7 -11.20 -8.91 -0.77
C GLU A 7 -9.91 -9.65 -1.02
N ALA A 8 -9.01 -9.07 -1.83
CA ALA A 8 -7.72 -9.68 -2.13
C ALA A 8 -6.86 -9.82 -0.87
N TYR A 9 -6.80 -8.78 -0.04
CA TYR A 9 -6.03 -8.81 1.20
C TYR A 9 -6.57 -9.88 2.16
N ARG A 10 -7.88 -9.94 2.33
CA ARG A 10 -8.53 -10.94 3.18
C ARG A 10 -8.24 -12.35 2.70
N GLY A 11 -8.38 -12.60 1.40
CA GLY A 11 -8.09 -13.90 0.80
C GLY A 11 -6.62 -14.31 0.95
N ILE A 12 -5.70 -13.37 0.81
CA ILE A 12 -4.27 -13.62 1.03
C ILE A 12 -4.01 -14.00 2.49
N GLN A 13 -4.63 -13.32 3.45
CA GLN A 13 -4.47 -13.65 4.88
C GLN A 13 -5.04 -15.03 5.19
N GLU A 14 -6.19 -15.38 4.62
CA GLU A 14 -6.78 -16.72 4.76
C GLU A 14 -5.84 -17.80 4.21
N ALA A 15 -5.25 -17.56 3.04
CA ALA A 15 -4.31 -18.48 2.41
C ALA A 15 -3.05 -18.68 3.28
N LYS A 16 -2.49 -17.60 3.80
CA LYS A 16 -1.32 -17.66 4.70
C LYS A 16 -1.62 -18.46 5.97
N LYS A 17 -2.80 -18.24 6.54
CA LYS A 17 -3.25 -18.94 7.73
C LYS A 17 -3.45 -20.44 7.46
N ALA A 18 -4.08 -20.76 6.34
CA ALA A 18 -4.31 -22.14 5.93
C ALA A 18 -2.99 -22.86 5.65
N TYR A 19 -2.04 -22.20 5.01
CA TYR A 19 -0.73 -22.78 4.74
C TYR A 19 0.05 -23.04 6.03
N ALA A 20 0.02 -22.10 6.96
CA ALA A 20 0.68 -22.26 8.27
C ALA A 20 0.08 -23.41 9.10
N ALA A 21 -1.22 -23.67 8.96
CA ALA A 21 -1.91 -24.77 9.66
C ALA A 21 -1.82 -26.10 8.91
N ALA A 22 -1.32 -26.14 7.67
CA ALA A 22 -1.27 -27.34 6.85
C ALA A 22 -0.26 -28.35 7.42
N THR A 23 -0.68 -29.63 7.45
CA THR A 23 0.12 -30.74 7.97
C THR A 23 0.54 -31.71 6.87
N ASN A 24 0.09 -31.52 5.62
CA ASN A 24 0.40 -32.39 4.49
C ASN A 24 0.35 -31.60 3.19
N THR A 25 0.81 -32.24 2.11
CA THR A 25 0.87 -31.62 0.78
C THR A 25 -0.51 -31.22 0.25
N ALA A 26 -1.53 -32.05 0.49
CA ALA A 26 -2.89 -31.76 0.02
C ALA A 26 -3.43 -30.46 0.65
N GLU A 27 -3.20 -30.27 1.94
CA GLU A 27 -3.61 -29.05 2.65
C GLU A 27 -2.80 -27.83 2.17
N GLN A 28 -1.51 -28.01 1.92
CA GLN A 28 -0.67 -26.94 1.33
C GLN A 28 -1.17 -26.53 -0.04
N ASP A 29 -1.52 -27.50 -0.89
CA ASP A 29 -2.03 -27.22 -2.22
C ASP A 29 -3.38 -26.52 -2.18
N ALA A 30 -4.25 -26.87 -1.21
CA ALA A 30 -5.50 -26.18 -0.97
C ALA A 30 -5.26 -24.70 -0.57
N ALA A 31 -4.28 -24.46 0.30
CA ALA A 31 -3.92 -23.09 0.70
C ALA A 31 -3.38 -22.26 -0.49
N ARG A 32 -2.58 -22.88 -1.35
CA ARG A 32 -2.10 -22.23 -2.57
C ARG A 32 -3.23 -21.89 -3.54
N ALA A 33 -4.24 -22.75 -3.63
CA ALA A 33 -5.42 -22.51 -4.45
C ALA A 33 -6.21 -21.29 -3.93
N ILE A 34 -6.36 -21.14 -2.61
CA ILE A 34 -6.99 -19.96 -2.00
C ILE A 34 -6.21 -18.69 -2.37
N TYR A 35 -4.89 -18.72 -2.27
CA TYR A 35 -4.04 -17.59 -2.62
C TYR A 35 -4.21 -17.22 -4.10
N LYS A 36 -4.14 -18.20 -4.98
CA LYS A 36 -4.28 -17.99 -6.43
C LYS A 36 -5.62 -17.36 -6.77
N GLN A 37 -6.70 -17.82 -6.17
CA GLN A 37 -8.03 -17.26 -6.36
C GLN A 37 -8.12 -15.83 -5.84
N ALA A 38 -7.54 -15.57 -4.65
CA ALA A 38 -7.55 -14.24 -4.04
C ALA A 38 -6.81 -13.20 -4.89
N THR A 39 -5.73 -13.61 -5.56
CA THR A 39 -4.88 -12.70 -6.36
C THR A 39 -5.25 -12.64 -7.83
N ALA A 40 -6.19 -13.46 -8.30
CA ALA A 40 -6.52 -13.56 -9.71
C ALA A 40 -6.93 -12.21 -10.33
N LYS A 41 -7.73 -11.44 -9.61
CA LYS A 41 -8.18 -10.11 -10.08
C LYS A 41 -7.07 -9.08 -10.09
N LEU A 42 -6.02 -9.27 -9.28
CA LEU A 42 -4.89 -8.36 -9.22
C LEU A 42 -4.00 -8.46 -10.47
N ASP A 43 -4.01 -9.59 -11.15
CA ASP A 43 -3.19 -9.81 -12.34
C ASP A 43 -3.62 -8.93 -13.52
N SER A 44 -4.87 -8.45 -13.53
CA SER A 44 -5.39 -7.58 -14.58
C SER A 44 -5.19 -6.08 -14.30
N LEU A 45 -4.63 -5.72 -13.15
CA LEU A 45 -4.41 -4.34 -12.78
C LEU A 45 -3.28 -3.71 -13.61
N SER A 46 -3.44 -2.42 -13.95
CA SER A 46 -2.38 -1.63 -14.55
C SER A 46 -1.20 -1.46 -13.59
N ASN A 47 -0.05 -1.03 -14.11
CA ASN A 47 1.12 -0.77 -13.27
C ASN A 47 0.84 0.26 -12.17
N THR A 48 0.09 1.30 -12.47
CA THR A 48 -0.32 2.32 -11.50
C THR A 48 -1.22 1.72 -10.42
N GLU A 49 -2.22 0.94 -10.82
CA GLU A 49 -3.12 0.26 -9.89
C GLU A 49 -2.37 -0.74 -9.00
N GLN A 50 -1.39 -1.46 -9.55
CA GLN A 50 -0.56 -2.37 -8.77
C GLN A 50 0.29 -1.63 -7.73
N ARG A 51 0.75 -0.41 -8.02
CA ARG A 51 1.46 0.40 -7.04
C ARG A 51 0.56 0.77 -5.87
N ILE A 52 -0.65 1.18 -6.15
CA ILE A 52 -1.63 1.50 -5.10
C ILE A 52 -1.97 0.24 -4.29
N TRP A 53 -2.14 -0.90 -4.96
CA TRP A 53 -2.34 -2.17 -4.27
C TRP A 53 -1.21 -2.51 -3.30
N ARG A 54 0.04 -2.38 -3.75
CA ARG A 54 1.20 -2.65 -2.89
C ARG A 54 1.25 -1.71 -1.69
N ALA A 55 0.94 -0.44 -1.91
CA ALA A 55 0.87 0.53 -0.82
C ALA A 55 -0.25 0.20 0.17
N TYR A 56 -1.39 -0.26 -0.33
CA TYR A 56 -2.50 -0.72 0.50
C TYR A 56 -2.11 -1.94 1.35
N GLU A 57 -1.53 -2.94 0.71
CA GLU A 57 -1.08 -4.15 1.40
C GLU A 57 -0.05 -3.83 2.49
N ALA A 58 0.94 -3.01 2.17
CA ALA A 58 1.95 -2.59 3.13
C ALA A 58 1.36 -1.82 4.31
N ALA A 59 0.40 -0.93 4.06
CA ALA A 59 -0.26 -0.18 5.13
C ALA A 59 -1.01 -1.12 6.08
N LYS A 60 -1.72 -2.12 5.54
CA LYS A 60 -2.42 -3.12 6.35
C LYS A 60 -1.44 -3.96 7.18
N ASP A 61 -0.36 -4.40 6.58
CA ASP A 61 0.65 -5.21 7.26
C ASP A 61 1.36 -4.43 8.37
N CYS A 62 1.61 -3.13 8.17
CA CYS A 62 2.29 -2.27 9.13
C CYS A 62 1.35 -1.64 10.16
N GLY A 63 0.04 -1.79 10.00
CA GLY A 63 -0.93 -1.15 10.90
C GLY A 63 -1.06 0.36 10.72
N ASN A 64 -0.77 0.88 9.54
CA ASN A 64 -0.94 2.30 9.22
C ASN A 64 -2.38 2.59 8.82
N GLU A 65 -2.87 3.77 9.22
CA GLU A 65 -4.21 4.23 8.85
C GLU A 65 -4.33 4.57 7.38
N TYR A 66 -3.26 5.14 6.80
CA TYR A 66 -3.23 5.59 5.42
C TYR A 66 -2.24 4.77 4.60
N ILE A 67 -2.48 4.67 3.30
CA ILE A 67 -1.44 4.15 2.40
C ILE A 67 -0.29 5.16 2.34
N ASP A 68 0.94 4.65 2.18
CA ASP A 68 2.13 5.47 2.10
C ASP A 68 2.76 5.35 0.72
N LEU A 69 2.95 6.48 0.06
CA LEU A 69 3.72 6.57 -1.17
C LEU A 69 5.10 7.05 -0.79
N ASN A 70 6.12 6.29 -1.14
CA ASN A 70 7.48 6.52 -0.69
C ASN A 70 8.42 6.93 -1.82
N ASP A 71 9.72 6.91 -1.54
CA ASP A 71 10.79 7.35 -2.44
C ASP A 71 10.82 6.70 -3.83
N THR A 72 10.07 5.63 -4.05
CA THR A 72 10.06 4.93 -5.33
C THR A 72 9.18 5.60 -6.39
N ILE A 73 8.57 6.73 -6.08
CA ILE A 73 7.71 7.46 -7.00
C ILE A 73 8.57 8.33 -7.92
N SER A 74 8.38 8.18 -9.23
CA SER A 74 8.93 9.14 -10.19
C SER A 74 7.97 10.33 -10.34
N ASP A 75 8.50 11.50 -10.66
CA ASP A 75 7.70 12.71 -10.82
C ASP A 75 6.60 12.54 -11.88
N ASP A 76 6.89 11.81 -12.95
CA ASP A 76 5.94 11.55 -14.03
C ASP A 76 4.72 10.71 -13.59
N ALA A 77 4.86 9.97 -12.51
CA ALA A 77 3.82 9.08 -12.02
C ALA A 77 2.77 9.77 -11.12
N VAL A 78 3.06 10.97 -10.62
CA VAL A 78 2.23 11.63 -9.60
C VAL A 78 0.79 11.84 -10.06
N GLU A 79 0.58 12.40 -11.24
CA GLU A 79 -0.80 12.64 -11.74
C GLU A 79 -1.60 11.35 -11.88
N GLY A 80 -0.97 10.30 -12.45
CA GLY A 80 -1.61 9.01 -12.61
C GLY A 80 -1.94 8.34 -11.29
N LEU A 81 -1.05 8.45 -10.30
CA LEU A 81 -1.28 7.91 -8.96
C LEU A 81 -2.45 8.62 -8.28
N VAL A 82 -2.52 9.95 -8.36
CA VAL A 82 -3.61 10.73 -7.76
C VAL A 82 -4.95 10.37 -8.43
N ALA A 83 -4.99 10.29 -9.75
CA ALA A 83 -6.20 9.89 -10.49
C ALA A 83 -6.64 8.48 -10.09
N CYS A 84 -5.72 7.55 -10.00
CA CYS A 84 -6.00 6.17 -9.59
C CYS A 84 -6.54 6.10 -8.15
N MET A 85 -5.93 6.83 -7.23
CA MET A 85 -6.41 6.89 -5.85
C MET A 85 -7.83 7.42 -5.77
N LYS A 86 -8.16 8.45 -6.55
CA LYS A 86 -9.54 8.97 -6.64
C LYS A 86 -10.52 7.91 -7.12
N GLU A 87 -10.17 7.18 -8.16
CA GLU A 87 -11.03 6.10 -8.69
C GLU A 87 -11.30 5.02 -7.66
N TYR A 88 -10.32 4.73 -6.80
CA TYR A 88 -10.48 3.73 -5.74
C TYR A 88 -11.10 4.28 -4.46
N GLY A 89 -11.51 5.55 -4.46
CA GLY A 89 -12.16 6.16 -3.30
C GLY A 89 -11.22 6.47 -2.14
N ILE A 90 -9.92 6.57 -2.41
CA ILE A 90 -8.92 6.94 -1.40
C ILE A 90 -8.96 8.46 -1.22
N GLU A 91 -9.23 8.89 0.00
CA GLU A 91 -9.40 10.32 0.31
C GLU A 91 -8.14 10.98 0.87
N ALA A 92 -7.22 10.19 1.40
CA ALA A 92 -5.98 10.68 1.99
C ALA A 92 -4.89 9.62 1.91
N PHE A 93 -3.65 10.08 1.88
CA PHE A 93 -2.47 9.21 1.85
C PHE A 93 -1.28 9.94 2.48
N THR A 94 -0.22 9.21 2.81
CA THR A 94 1.03 9.82 3.22
C THR A 94 2.08 9.70 2.12
N PHE A 95 2.98 10.67 2.09
CA PHE A 95 4.17 10.61 1.27
C PHE A 95 5.39 10.73 2.17
N SER A 96 6.22 9.70 2.21
CA SER A 96 7.46 9.68 2.98
C SER A 96 8.65 9.62 2.04
N SER A 97 9.70 10.38 2.35
CA SER A 97 10.91 10.40 1.54
C SER A 97 12.10 10.84 2.36
N THR A 98 13.25 10.23 2.07
CA THR A 98 14.55 10.64 2.62
C THR A 98 15.38 11.39 1.59
N TRP A 99 14.87 11.53 0.37
CA TRP A 99 15.58 12.18 -0.72
C TRP A 99 15.45 13.71 -0.66
N SER A 100 16.45 14.39 -1.15
CA SER A 100 16.43 15.86 -1.23
C SER A 100 15.35 16.39 -2.20
N SER A 101 14.87 15.56 -3.11
CA SER A 101 13.79 15.90 -4.05
C SER A 101 12.39 15.80 -3.45
N ALA A 102 12.25 15.47 -2.17
CA ALA A 102 10.94 15.29 -1.53
C ALA A 102 10.04 16.54 -1.65
N VAL A 103 10.62 17.72 -1.54
CA VAL A 103 9.88 18.99 -1.66
C VAL A 103 9.28 19.14 -3.07
N GLU A 104 10.05 18.79 -4.09
CA GLU A 104 9.58 18.83 -5.48
C GLU A 104 8.42 17.87 -5.70
N THR A 105 8.53 16.66 -5.19
CA THR A 105 7.47 15.65 -5.29
C THR A 105 6.21 16.09 -4.53
N ALA A 106 6.37 16.63 -3.34
CA ALA A 106 5.24 17.18 -2.57
C ALA A 106 4.53 18.31 -3.32
N TRP A 107 5.29 19.17 -4.00
CA TRP A 107 4.73 20.21 -4.85
C TRP A 107 3.88 19.61 -5.98
N LEU A 108 4.35 18.53 -6.62
CA LEU A 108 3.61 17.86 -7.68
C LEU A 108 2.29 17.25 -7.20
N PHE A 109 2.26 16.70 -6.00
CA PHE A 109 1.00 16.24 -5.39
C PHE A 109 0.04 17.39 -5.18
N GLN A 110 0.51 18.52 -4.67
CA GLN A 110 -0.33 19.68 -4.48
C GLN A 110 -0.87 20.21 -5.82
N LYS A 111 -0.03 20.25 -6.84
CA LYS A 111 -0.41 20.65 -8.20
C LYS A 111 -1.44 19.70 -8.81
N ALA A 112 -1.39 18.42 -8.49
CA ALA A 112 -2.33 17.41 -8.96
C ALA A 112 -3.68 17.42 -8.22
N GLY A 113 -3.88 18.34 -7.29
CA GLY A 113 -5.14 18.51 -6.57
C GLY A 113 -5.17 17.97 -5.16
N CYS A 114 -4.00 17.68 -4.57
CA CYS A 114 -3.92 17.25 -3.18
C CYS A 114 -3.62 18.43 -2.27
N THR A 115 -4.13 18.42 -1.06
CA THR A 115 -3.87 19.44 -0.04
C THR A 115 -3.02 18.84 1.08
N LEU A 116 -1.90 19.50 1.37
CA LEU A 116 -1.05 19.10 2.50
C LEU A 116 -1.78 19.40 3.81
N ALA A 117 -2.07 18.35 4.57
CA ALA A 117 -2.78 18.47 5.85
C ALA A 117 -1.84 18.49 7.05
N GLY A 118 -0.61 18.02 6.91
CA GLY A 118 0.36 18.04 7.98
C GLY A 118 1.47 17.03 7.81
N LEU A 119 2.26 16.90 8.87
CA LEU A 119 3.33 15.92 8.96
C LEU A 119 2.95 14.96 10.09
N ILE A 120 2.94 13.67 9.83
CA ILE A 120 2.57 12.66 10.82
C ILE A 120 3.63 11.57 10.92
N GLU A 121 3.63 10.88 12.05
CA GLU A 121 4.44 9.68 12.25
C GLU A 121 3.71 8.48 11.69
N ILE A 122 4.44 7.63 10.97
CA ILE A 122 3.94 6.37 10.41
C ILE A 122 4.88 5.23 10.77
N ASN A 123 4.40 4.00 10.62
CA ASN A 123 5.26 2.83 10.68
C ASN A 123 5.92 2.64 9.31
N SER A 124 7.25 2.52 9.30
CA SER A 124 7.96 2.11 8.09
C SER A 124 7.72 0.62 7.83
N GLN A 125 8.10 0.14 6.67
CA GLN A 125 7.99 -1.30 6.37
C GLN A 125 9.14 -2.12 6.98
N HIS A 126 10.01 -1.49 7.75
CA HIS A 126 11.18 -2.13 8.35
C HIS A 126 10.99 -2.27 9.85
N LYS A 127 11.28 -3.47 10.35
CA LYS A 127 11.30 -3.71 11.79
C LYS A 127 12.68 -3.38 12.34
N ALA A 128 12.71 -2.86 13.55
CA ALA A 128 13.96 -2.65 14.27
C ALA A 128 14.68 -3.98 14.49
N PHE A 129 16.02 -3.95 14.52
CA PHE A 129 16.83 -5.15 14.70
C PHE A 129 16.43 -5.92 15.96
N MET A 130 16.15 -7.21 15.80
CA MET A 130 15.70 -8.12 16.86
C MET A 130 14.41 -7.67 17.59
N SER A 131 13.55 -6.90 16.92
CA SER A 131 12.28 -6.42 17.47
C SER A 131 11.13 -6.80 16.56
N ASP A 132 9.95 -6.95 17.15
CA ASP A 132 8.69 -7.10 16.38
C ASP A 132 8.05 -5.77 16.04
N GLU A 133 8.62 -4.67 16.53
CA GLU A 133 8.11 -3.33 16.29
C GLU A 133 8.68 -2.74 15.00
N TYR A 134 7.83 -2.05 14.24
CA TYR A 134 8.25 -1.33 13.05
C TYR A 134 8.99 -0.05 13.44
N GLU A 135 10.03 0.27 12.69
CA GLU A 135 10.69 1.57 12.82
C GLU A 135 9.73 2.67 12.38
N LYS A 136 9.83 3.81 13.05
CA LYS A 136 8.99 4.96 12.75
C LYS A 136 9.60 5.82 11.66
N ALA A 137 8.75 6.40 10.84
CA ALA A 137 9.11 7.36 9.82
C ALA A 137 8.13 8.53 9.86
N HIS A 138 8.45 9.60 9.18
CA HIS A 138 7.58 10.76 9.07
C HIS A 138 7.09 10.88 7.63
N GLY A 139 5.81 11.15 7.48
CA GLY A 139 5.19 11.33 6.17
C GLY A 139 4.36 12.61 6.13
N TYR A 140 4.35 13.24 4.97
CA TYR A 140 3.40 14.32 4.69
C TYR A 140 2.04 13.70 4.46
N LEU A 141 1.05 14.14 5.23
CA LEU A 141 -0.34 13.71 5.02
C LEU A 141 -0.98 14.63 3.97
N PHE A 142 -1.40 14.03 2.87
CA PHE A 142 -2.15 14.72 1.82
C PHE A 142 -3.59 14.26 1.79
N ARG A 143 -4.50 15.21 1.57
CA ARG A 143 -5.90 14.92 1.27
C ARG A 143 -6.14 15.11 -0.22
N ILE A 144 -6.93 14.24 -0.82
CA ILE A 144 -7.29 14.31 -2.23
C ILE A 144 -8.60 15.08 -2.35
N ASN A 145 -8.57 16.17 -3.07
CA ASN A 145 -9.74 17.06 -3.25
C ASN A 145 -10.71 16.55 -4.33
#